data_b8d34c1f37ebb918608d480c9009a4b1
#
_entry.id   b8d34c1f37ebb918608d480c9009a4b1
#
_cell.length_a   1.000
_cell.length_b   1.000
_cell.length_c   1.000
_cell.angle_alpha   90.00
_cell.angle_beta   90.00
_cell.angle_gamma   90.00
#
_symmetry.space_group_name_H-M   'P 1'
#
loop_
_entity.id
_entity.type
_entity.pdbx_description
1 polymer ?
#
loop_
_entity_poly.entity_id
_entity_poly.type
_entity_poly.pdbx_seq_one_letter_code
_entity_poly.pdbx_strand_id
1 'polypeptide(L)'
;DRNLLAVERSPKYHRLCCERAARRGLENVRVLRTTGEDLLFRLLAEASVAELFVLFPDPWPKKRHHKRRLLRPEVAAAMARALRPGAGLLVKSDHAGYAEVIAEVLAAAGGLAPVDAAAAFADLPLTGFEQKYAIEGRPTFAFACRRPP
;
A
#
# COMPACT_ATOMS: atom_id res chain seq x y z
N ASP A 1 13.69 -8.28 -12.39
CA ASP A 1 12.81 -8.54 -13.55
C ASP A 1 11.32 -8.18 -13.33
N ARG A 2 10.99 -7.27 -12.40
CA ARG A 2 9.61 -6.82 -12.17
C ARG A 2 9.49 -5.34 -12.47
N ASN A 3 8.38 -4.94 -13.08
CA ASN A 3 8.04 -3.53 -13.23
C ASN A 3 7.40 -3.02 -11.94
N LEU A 4 7.83 -1.86 -11.47
CA LEU A 4 7.27 -1.18 -10.31
C LEU A 4 6.46 0.03 -10.76
N LEU A 5 5.22 0.10 -10.35
CA LEU A 5 4.36 1.26 -10.51
C LEU A 5 4.10 1.90 -9.15
N ALA A 6 4.62 3.10 -8.95
CA ALA A 6 4.38 3.88 -7.73
C ALA A 6 3.35 4.98 -7.99
N VAL A 7 2.60 5.32 -6.95
CA VAL A 7 1.59 6.40 -6.99
C VAL A 7 1.92 7.42 -5.91
N GLU A 8 1.99 8.67 -6.31
CA GLU A 8 2.19 9.79 -5.40
C GLU A 8 1.36 10.99 -5.86
N ARG A 9 0.50 11.48 -4.98
CA ARG A 9 -0.40 12.60 -5.27
C ARG A 9 0.29 13.96 -5.21
N SER A 10 1.23 14.13 -4.27
CA SER A 10 1.92 15.40 -4.05
C SER A 10 2.90 15.68 -5.20
N PRO A 11 2.80 16.84 -5.88
CA PRO A 11 3.74 17.20 -6.95
C PRO A 11 5.20 17.20 -6.49
N LYS A 12 5.46 17.65 -5.25
CA LYS A 12 6.79 17.68 -4.65
C LYS A 12 7.39 16.29 -4.50
N TYR A 13 6.65 15.37 -3.89
CA TYR A 13 7.14 14.02 -3.63
C TYR A 13 7.15 13.15 -4.89
N HIS A 14 6.21 13.35 -5.79
CA HIS A 14 6.23 12.72 -7.12
C HIS A 14 7.54 13.06 -7.85
N ARG A 15 7.88 14.35 -7.96
CA ARG A 15 9.15 14.80 -8.59
C ARG A 15 10.36 14.16 -7.90
N LEU A 16 10.39 14.16 -6.56
CA LEU A 16 11.47 13.55 -5.80
C LEU A 16 11.64 12.05 -6.08
N CYS A 17 10.53 11.32 -6.20
CA CYS A 17 10.56 9.90 -6.57
C CYS A 17 11.12 9.69 -7.98
N CYS A 18 10.66 10.48 -8.96
CA CYS A 18 11.18 10.43 -10.33
C CYS A 18 12.69 10.72 -10.39
N GLU A 19 13.15 11.76 -9.71
CA GLU A 19 14.57 12.13 -9.63
C GLU A 19 15.42 11.03 -8.97
N ARG A 20 14.91 10.37 -7.93
CA ARG A 20 15.60 9.27 -7.27
C ARG A 20 15.70 8.02 -8.15
N ALA A 21 14.62 7.69 -8.87
CA ALA A 21 14.62 6.59 -9.82
C ALA A 21 15.62 6.83 -10.96
N ALA A 22 15.60 8.05 -11.54
CA ALA A 22 16.51 8.43 -12.61
C ALA A 22 17.98 8.39 -12.17
N ARG A 23 18.31 8.94 -11.00
CA ARG A 23 19.70 8.92 -10.47
C ARG A 23 20.23 7.51 -10.21
N ARG A 24 19.36 6.54 -10.01
CA ARG A 24 19.72 5.11 -9.82
C ARG A 24 19.65 4.30 -11.10
N GLY A 25 19.33 4.91 -12.24
CA GLY A 25 19.20 4.22 -13.52
C GLY A 25 18.07 3.16 -13.53
N LEU A 26 16.99 3.35 -12.74
CA LEU A 26 15.93 2.37 -12.65
C LEU A 26 14.97 2.50 -13.84
N GLU A 27 15.14 1.65 -14.84
CA GLU A 27 14.32 1.67 -16.07
C GLU A 27 12.96 0.98 -15.90
N ASN A 28 12.82 0.12 -14.88
CA ASN A 28 11.62 -0.65 -14.57
C ASN A 28 10.67 0.04 -13.57
N VAL A 29 10.93 1.30 -13.21
CA VAL A 29 10.10 2.09 -12.27
C VAL A 29 9.32 3.15 -13.03
N ARG A 30 8.04 3.25 -12.75
CA ARG A 30 7.17 4.36 -13.19
C ARG A 30 6.49 4.97 -11.97
N VAL A 31 6.43 6.30 -11.92
CA VAL A 31 5.74 7.03 -10.85
C VAL A 31 4.61 7.82 -11.46
N LEU A 32 3.38 7.52 -11.07
CA LEU A 32 2.18 8.25 -11.51
C LEU A 32 1.81 9.31 -10.48
N ARG A 33 1.52 10.51 -10.97
CA ARG A 33 0.94 11.57 -10.13
C ARG A 33 -0.57 11.46 -10.17
N THR A 34 -1.11 10.59 -9.30
CA THR A 34 -2.54 10.34 -9.18
C THR A 34 -2.87 9.88 -7.76
N THR A 35 -4.11 9.47 -7.50
CA THR A 35 -4.54 8.87 -6.23
C THR A 35 -4.54 7.35 -6.32
N GLY A 36 -4.49 6.67 -5.15
CA GLY A 36 -4.63 5.22 -5.08
C GLY A 36 -5.99 4.76 -5.60
N GLU A 37 -7.05 5.53 -5.34
CA GLU A 37 -8.38 5.27 -5.85
C GLU A 37 -8.44 5.32 -7.38
N ASP A 38 -7.90 6.37 -8.00
CA ASP A 38 -7.88 6.49 -9.47
C ASP A 38 -7.08 5.34 -10.09
N LEU A 39 -5.94 4.97 -9.49
CA LEU A 39 -5.17 3.80 -9.94
C LEU A 39 -6.03 2.54 -9.93
N LEU A 40 -6.65 2.23 -8.78
CA LEU A 40 -7.38 0.98 -8.57
C LEU A 40 -8.68 0.88 -9.37
N PHE A 41 -9.42 2.00 -9.48
CA PHE A 41 -10.74 1.99 -10.12
C PHE A 41 -10.70 2.23 -11.63
N ARG A 42 -9.65 2.87 -12.15
CA ARG A 42 -9.63 3.35 -13.56
C ARG A 42 -8.46 2.81 -14.38
N LEU A 43 -7.31 2.55 -13.75
CA LEU A 43 -6.08 2.30 -14.50
C LEU A 43 -5.60 0.85 -14.43
N LEU A 44 -5.89 0.12 -13.36
CA LEU A 44 -5.50 -1.28 -13.23
C LEU A 44 -6.56 -2.22 -13.80
N ALA A 45 -6.12 -3.10 -14.67
CA ALA A 45 -6.94 -4.21 -15.13
C ALA A 45 -7.09 -5.26 -14.01
N GLU A 46 -8.13 -6.09 -14.10
CA GLU A 46 -8.30 -7.24 -13.23
C GLU A 46 -7.12 -8.21 -13.36
N ALA A 47 -6.71 -8.80 -12.24
CA ALA A 47 -5.65 -9.80 -12.17
C ALA A 47 -4.34 -9.37 -12.85
N SER A 48 -3.99 -8.08 -12.80
CA SER A 48 -2.80 -7.53 -13.45
C SER A 48 -1.61 -7.33 -12.51
N VAL A 49 -1.84 -7.29 -11.18
CA VAL A 49 -0.86 -6.94 -10.17
C VAL A 49 -0.32 -8.19 -9.49
N ALA A 50 1.01 -8.35 -9.46
CA ALA A 50 1.69 -9.47 -8.80
C ALA A 50 1.88 -9.25 -7.30
N GLU A 51 2.05 -8.00 -6.87
CA GLU A 51 2.14 -7.58 -5.45
C GLU A 51 1.67 -6.15 -5.33
N LEU A 52 0.94 -5.83 -4.26
CA LEU A 52 0.44 -4.50 -3.98
C LEU A 52 0.88 -4.05 -2.59
N PHE A 53 1.50 -2.89 -2.52
CA PHE A 53 1.98 -2.30 -1.28
C PHE A 53 1.22 -1.00 -0.96
N VAL A 54 0.75 -0.89 0.28
CA VAL A 54 0.17 0.34 0.85
C VAL A 54 0.99 0.72 2.06
N LEU A 55 1.88 1.68 1.90
CA LEU A 55 2.87 2.02 2.91
C LEU A 55 2.55 3.37 3.53
N PHE A 56 2.14 3.36 4.80
CA PHE A 56 1.85 4.54 5.61
C PHE A 56 0.84 5.51 4.98
N PRO A 57 -0.37 5.00 4.63
CA PRO A 57 -1.43 5.85 4.11
C PRO A 57 -1.86 6.86 5.16
N ASP A 58 -2.29 8.04 4.71
CA ASP A 58 -2.75 9.14 5.58
C ASP A 58 -3.83 8.67 6.56
N PRO A 59 -3.61 8.78 7.89
CA PRO A 59 -4.53 8.23 8.89
C PRO A 59 -5.79 9.08 9.08
N TRP A 60 -5.77 10.36 8.68
CA TRP A 60 -6.88 11.31 8.85
C TRP A 60 -7.53 11.20 10.24
N PRO A 61 -6.84 11.62 11.34
CA PRO A 61 -7.25 11.31 12.72
C PRO A 61 -8.60 11.92 13.12
N LYS A 62 -8.99 13.06 12.52
CA LYS A 62 -10.27 13.72 12.81
C LYS A 62 -11.44 12.94 12.20
N LYS A 63 -12.47 12.58 12.98
CA LYS A 63 -13.65 11.81 12.53
C LYS A 63 -14.26 12.32 11.22
N ARG A 64 -14.43 13.66 11.07
CA ARG A 64 -14.96 14.28 9.85
C ARG A 64 -14.12 14.01 8.58
N HIS A 65 -12.87 13.56 8.74
CA HIS A 65 -11.94 13.26 7.64
C HIS A 65 -11.80 11.75 7.35
N HIS A 66 -12.40 10.85 8.13
CA HIS A 66 -12.26 9.40 7.94
C HIS A 66 -12.65 8.93 6.53
N LYS A 67 -13.61 9.62 5.88
CA LYS A 67 -13.99 9.38 4.48
C LYS A 67 -12.85 9.57 3.47
N ARG A 68 -11.74 10.20 3.87
CA ARG A 68 -10.54 10.40 3.04
C ARG A 68 -9.52 9.28 3.19
N ARG A 69 -9.72 8.36 4.13
CA ARG A 69 -8.84 7.20 4.33
C ARG A 69 -8.86 6.30 3.10
N LEU A 70 -7.70 5.81 2.70
CA LEU A 70 -7.58 4.93 1.53
C LEU A 70 -8.22 3.56 1.79
N LEU A 71 -7.92 2.94 2.96
CA LEU A 71 -8.45 1.62 3.30
C LEU A 71 -9.92 1.73 3.72
N ARG A 72 -10.79 1.46 2.76
CA ARG A 72 -12.27 1.35 2.88
C ARG A 72 -12.72 0.08 2.17
N PRO A 73 -13.91 -0.46 2.49
CA PRO A 73 -14.39 -1.73 1.91
C PRO A 73 -14.32 -1.77 0.38
N GLU A 74 -14.78 -0.71 -0.29
CA GLU A 74 -14.78 -0.62 -1.76
C GLU A 74 -13.37 -0.60 -2.36
N VAL A 75 -12.40 0.01 -1.65
CA VAL A 75 -11.00 0.06 -2.08
C VAL A 75 -10.33 -1.28 -1.86
N ALA A 76 -10.58 -1.95 -0.74
CA ALA A 76 -10.08 -3.31 -0.48
C ALA A 76 -10.59 -4.31 -1.53
N ALA A 77 -11.87 -4.22 -1.92
CA ALA A 77 -12.43 -5.02 -3.00
C ALA A 77 -11.75 -4.73 -4.37
N ALA A 78 -11.45 -3.46 -4.65
CA ALA A 78 -10.71 -3.10 -5.87
C ALA A 78 -9.26 -3.60 -5.84
N MET A 79 -8.60 -3.60 -4.69
CA MET A 79 -7.28 -4.22 -4.50
C MET A 79 -7.32 -5.73 -4.77
N ALA A 80 -8.30 -6.43 -4.18
CA ALA A 80 -8.49 -7.86 -4.42
C ALA A 80 -8.69 -8.18 -5.90
N ARG A 81 -9.51 -7.39 -6.61
CA ARG A 81 -9.75 -7.53 -8.05
C ARG A 81 -8.49 -7.34 -8.88
N ALA A 82 -7.67 -6.32 -8.55
CA ALA A 82 -6.45 -6.00 -9.29
C ALA A 82 -5.34 -7.04 -9.11
N LEU A 83 -5.26 -7.68 -7.96
CA LEU A 83 -4.26 -8.70 -7.66
C LEU A 83 -4.49 -9.96 -8.51
N ARG A 84 -3.43 -10.61 -8.95
CA ARG A 84 -3.47 -11.96 -9.55
C ARG A 84 -3.86 -12.99 -8.50
N PRO A 85 -4.44 -14.15 -8.88
CA PRO A 85 -4.55 -15.29 -7.98
C PRO A 85 -3.18 -15.61 -7.34
N GLY A 86 -3.16 -15.82 -6.03
CA GLY A 86 -1.95 -16.06 -5.26
C GLY A 86 -1.09 -14.82 -4.93
N ALA A 87 -1.42 -13.65 -5.46
CA ALA A 87 -0.67 -12.41 -5.24
C ALA A 87 -0.92 -11.80 -3.85
N GLY A 88 0.08 -11.07 -3.33
CA GLY A 88 0.08 -10.47 -2.00
C GLY A 88 -0.37 -9.01 -1.97
N LEU A 89 -1.12 -8.65 -0.92
CA LEU A 89 -1.36 -7.28 -0.46
C LEU A 89 -0.64 -7.08 0.86
N LEU A 90 0.22 -6.06 0.94
CA LEU A 90 0.98 -5.71 2.13
C LEU A 90 0.67 -4.28 2.53
N VAL A 91 0.27 -4.07 3.78
CA VAL A 91 -0.14 -2.76 4.30
C VAL A 91 0.64 -2.45 5.57
N LYS A 92 1.19 -1.24 5.68
CA LYS A 92 1.83 -0.73 6.91
C LYS A 92 1.22 0.58 7.35
N SER A 93 1.07 0.79 8.66
CA SER A 93 0.61 2.04 9.28
C SER A 93 1.37 2.30 10.58
N ASP A 94 1.52 3.57 10.94
CA ASP A 94 2.10 4.03 12.21
C ASP A 94 1.05 4.58 13.18
N HIS A 95 -0.24 4.53 12.82
CA HIS A 95 -1.33 5.11 13.58
C HIS A 95 -2.28 4.02 14.11
N ALA A 96 -2.29 3.78 15.43
CA ALA A 96 -3.03 2.69 16.07
C ALA A 96 -4.52 2.66 15.70
N GLY A 97 -5.25 3.77 15.87
CA GLY A 97 -6.67 3.83 15.54
C GLY A 97 -7.00 3.69 14.05
N TYR A 98 -6.00 3.84 13.15
CA TYR A 98 -6.20 3.51 11.74
C TYR A 98 -5.82 2.05 11.47
N ALA A 99 -4.86 1.51 12.20
CA ALA A 99 -4.50 0.10 12.12
C ALA A 99 -5.68 -0.82 12.48
N GLU A 100 -6.48 -0.47 13.50
CA GLU A 100 -7.71 -1.18 13.84
C GLU A 100 -8.69 -1.21 12.65
N VAL A 101 -8.94 -0.06 12.03
CA VAL A 101 -9.82 0.03 10.85
C VAL A 101 -9.26 -0.76 9.66
N ILE A 102 -7.93 -0.71 9.43
CA ILE A 102 -7.29 -1.51 8.38
C ILE A 102 -7.52 -3.00 8.61
N ALA A 103 -7.32 -3.49 9.85
CA ALA A 103 -7.55 -4.89 10.19
C ALA A 103 -9.01 -5.30 9.92
N GLU A 104 -9.99 -4.51 10.37
CA GLU A 104 -11.42 -4.75 10.13
C GLU A 104 -11.76 -4.79 8.64
N VAL A 105 -11.30 -3.80 7.88
CA VAL A 105 -11.56 -3.70 6.44
C VAL A 105 -10.96 -4.87 5.68
N LEU A 106 -9.73 -5.27 6.00
CA LEU A 106 -9.07 -6.39 5.32
C LEU A 106 -9.71 -7.74 5.71
N ALA A 107 -10.11 -7.92 6.98
CA ALA A 107 -10.80 -9.13 7.42
C ALA A 107 -12.18 -9.31 6.77
N ALA A 108 -12.89 -8.20 6.51
CA ALA A 108 -14.19 -8.20 5.86
C ALA A 108 -14.11 -8.26 4.32
N ALA A 109 -12.93 -8.04 3.73
CA ALA A 109 -12.77 -7.97 2.28
C ALA A 109 -12.88 -9.35 1.64
N GLY A 110 -13.93 -9.58 0.87
CA GLY A 110 -14.04 -10.77 0.02
C GLY A 110 -12.88 -10.86 -0.98
N GLY A 111 -12.32 -12.06 -1.18
CA GLY A 111 -11.22 -12.29 -2.11
C GLY A 111 -9.82 -11.96 -1.57
N LEU A 112 -9.69 -11.70 -0.26
CA LEU A 112 -8.41 -11.56 0.44
C LEU A 112 -8.38 -12.51 1.65
N ALA A 113 -7.38 -13.34 1.75
CA ALA A 113 -7.13 -14.20 2.90
C ALA A 113 -5.95 -13.66 3.71
N PRO A 114 -6.06 -13.48 5.05
CA PRO A 114 -4.94 -13.03 5.86
C PRO A 114 -3.80 -14.03 5.85
N VAL A 115 -2.56 -13.53 5.87
CA VAL A 115 -1.33 -14.31 6.00
C VAL A 115 -0.41 -13.68 7.05
N ASP A 116 0.62 -14.41 7.46
CA ASP A 116 1.59 -13.89 8.42
C ASP A 116 2.35 -12.69 7.82
N ALA A 117 2.12 -11.52 8.43
CA ALA A 117 2.76 -10.28 8.00
C ALA A 117 4.27 -10.29 8.22
N ALA A 118 4.77 -10.91 9.30
CA ALA A 118 6.20 -10.97 9.58
C ALA A 118 6.93 -11.75 8.48
N ALA A 119 6.39 -12.89 8.08
CA ALA A 119 6.93 -13.69 6.99
C ALA A 119 6.81 -12.96 5.64
N ALA A 120 5.66 -12.31 5.38
CA ALA A 120 5.42 -11.61 4.11
C ALA A 120 6.33 -10.38 3.91
N PHE A 121 6.79 -9.74 4.99
CA PHE A 121 7.69 -8.58 4.94
C PHE A 121 9.16 -8.92 5.20
N ALA A 122 9.51 -10.19 5.46
CA ALA A 122 10.86 -10.61 5.92
C ALA A 122 11.99 -10.16 4.98
N ASP A 123 11.80 -10.27 3.68
CA ASP A 123 12.81 -9.95 2.66
C ASP A 123 12.73 -8.51 2.14
N LEU A 124 11.84 -7.70 2.69
CA LEU A 124 11.68 -6.31 2.24
C LEU A 124 12.54 -5.36 3.06
N PRO A 125 13.20 -4.39 2.41
CA PRO A 125 13.97 -3.38 3.14
C PRO A 125 13.04 -2.49 3.95
N LEU A 126 13.54 -2.01 5.10
CA LEU A 126 12.85 -1.00 5.88
C LEU A 126 12.66 0.29 5.08
N THR A 127 11.45 0.81 5.08
CA THR A 127 11.19 2.13 4.52
C THR A 127 11.86 3.24 5.33
N GLY A 128 12.07 4.41 4.74
CA GLY A 128 12.59 5.57 5.47
C GLY A 128 11.69 5.98 6.66
N PHE A 129 10.38 5.73 6.57
CA PHE A 129 9.46 5.95 7.70
C PHE A 129 9.71 4.96 8.84
N GLU A 130 9.88 3.67 8.54
CA GLU A 130 10.17 2.65 9.56
C GLU A 130 11.49 2.93 10.28
N GLN A 131 12.53 3.30 9.53
CA GLN A 131 13.82 3.68 10.12
C GLN A 131 13.66 4.87 11.08
N LYS A 132 12.94 5.91 10.65
CA LYS A 132 12.64 7.08 11.48
C LYS A 132 11.83 6.70 12.73
N TYR A 133 10.77 5.92 12.58
CA TYR A 133 9.89 5.52 13.67
C TYR A 133 10.58 4.61 14.68
N ALA A 134 11.47 3.72 14.21
CA ALA A 134 12.31 2.92 15.11
C ALA A 134 13.19 3.80 16.01
N ILE A 135 13.80 4.86 15.45
CA ILE A 135 14.59 5.83 16.22
C ILE A 135 13.71 6.60 17.22
N GLU A 136 12.49 6.97 16.82
CA GLU A 136 11.55 7.70 17.67
C GLU A 136 10.81 6.81 18.69
N GLY A 137 11.03 5.49 18.69
CA GLY A 137 10.29 4.54 19.52
C GLY A 137 8.80 4.44 19.18
N ARG A 138 8.40 4.80 17.97
CA ARG A 138 7.01 4.73 17.51
C ARG A 138 6.68 3.35 16.95
N PRO A 139 5.51 2.78 17.30
CA PRO A 139 5.11 1.48 16.77
C PRO A 139 4.76 1.57 15.28
N THR A 140 4.98 0.47 14.56
CA THR A 140 4.44 0.24 13.22
C THR A 140 3.57 -1.00 13.24
N PHE A 141 2.48 -0.96 12.49
CA PHE A 141 1.51 -2.04 12.34
C PHE A 141 1.59 -2.57 10.92
N ALA A 142 1.72 -3.88 10.75
CA ALA A 142 1.83 -4.53 9.45
C ALA A 142 0.71 -5.54 9.27
N PHE A 143 0.13 -5.55 8.08
CA PHE A 143 -0.93 -6.46 7.67
C PHE A 143 -0.57 -7.07 6.33
N ALA A 144 -0.81 -8.35 6.17
CA ALA A 144 -0.63 -9.02 4.90
C ALA A 144 -1.83 -9.90 4.57
N CYS A 145 -2.24 -9.86 3.32
CA CYS A 145 -3.28 -10.71 2.77
C CYS A 145 -2.81 -11.30 1.44
N ARG A 146 -3.43 -12.38 1.03
CA ARG A 146 -3.20 -12.99 -0.29
C ARG A 146 -4.54 -13.18 -1.00
N ARG A 147 -4.59 -12.88 -2.29
CA ARG A 147 -5.73 -13.30 -3.11
C ARG A 147 -5.67 -14.83 -3.25
N PRO A 148 -6.72 -15.59 -2.87
CA PRO A 148 -6.76 -17.02 -3.12
C PRO A 148 -6.55 -17.37 -4.60
N PRO A 149 -6.12 -18.60 -4.89
CA PRO A 149 -5.99 -19.12 -6.27
C PRO A 149 -7.27 -19.04 -7.06
#